data_e52ebc0214ac6da2ed3502066d3551d2
#
_entry.id   e52ebc0214ac6da2ed3502066d3551d2
#
_cell.length_a   1.000
_cell.length_b   1.000
_cell.length_c   1.000
_cell.angle_alpha   90.00
_cell.angle_beta   90.00
_cell.angle_gamma   90.00
#
_symmetry.space_group_name_H-M   'P 1'
#
loop_
_entity.id
_entity.type
_entity.pdbx_description
1 polymer ?
#
loop_
_entity_poly.entity_id
_entity_poly.type
_entity_poly.pdbx_seq_one_letter_code
_entity_poly.pdbx_strand_id
1 'polypeptide(L)'
;NFKVLFSKGITEDTDIYEIIDKYGLKPMYLYCGTKDQFYSEIVQYGMYIEDDNGNIIDSAEGLIRPKCKLGISDRMLEFIHVSKTKLEHAPYYSEFYNKLKDYMTFYQPTIYVWGKNDYLMIDKSYKLYNVKPVTERKNFVNLMQIIKNYYGIKNDIGLYAAFELLGAKPPLVEQDHNALHDAAATLEVFHLFENEINK
;
A
#
# COMPACT_ATOMS: atom_id res chain seq x y z
N ASN A 1 1.40 2.25 5.64
CA ASN A 1 1.07 1.45 4.45
C ASN A 1 0.06 2.18 3.57
N PHE A 2 0.17 1.94 2.27
CA PHE A 2 -0.75 2.49 1.28
C PHE A 2 -1.50 1.35 0.60
N LYS A 3 -2.80 1.49 0.45
CA LYS A 3 -3.59 0.59 -0.38
C LYS A 3 -3.64 1.11 -1.79
N VAL A 4 -3.35 0.23 -2.72
CA VAL A 4 -3.34 0.51 -4.15
C VAL A 4 -4.50 -0.19 -4.80
N LEU A 5 -5.26 0.56 -5.55
CA LEU A 5 -6.34 0.05 -6.34
C LEU A 5 -5.90 -0.09 -7.79
N PHE A 6 -6.04 -1.30 -8.32
CA PHE A 6 -6.09 -1.49 -9.76
C PHE A 6 -7.55 -1.44 -10.19
N SER A 7 -7.91 -0.52 -11.05
CA SER A 7 -9.25 -0.51 -11.59
C SER A 7 -9.50 -1.86 -12.28
N LYS A 8 -10.49 -2.61 -11.78
CA LYS A 8 -10.91 -3.96 -12.18
C LYS A 8 -10.10 -5.15 -11.65
N GLY A 9 -9.30 -5.00 -10.64
CA GLY A 9 -8.70 -6.11 -9.90
C GLY A 9 -7.74 -7.01 -10.67
N ILE A 10 -7.15 -6.50 -11.77
CA ILE A 10 -6.11 -7.19 -12.53
C ILE A 10 -4.81 -6.45 -12.30
N THR A 11 -3.81 -7.15 -11.80
CA THR A 11 -2.45 -6.62 -11.62
C THR A 11 -1.67 -6.71 -12.92
N GLU A 12 -0.62 -5.89 -13.08
CA GLU A 12 0.30 -5.99 -14.24
C GLU A 12 0.97 -7.37 -14.34
N ASP A 13 1.07 -8.10 -13.21
CA ASP A 13 1.69 -9.42 -13.12
C ASP A 13 0.69 -10.57 -13.37
N THR A 14 -0.59 -10.27 -13.52
CA THR A 14 -1.57 -11.27 -13.89
C THR A 14 -1.46 -11.52 -15.38
N ASP A 15 -1.19 -12.76 -15.77
CA ASP A 15 -1.20 -13.10 -17.19
C ASP A 15 -2.64 -12.99 -17.73
N ILE A 16 -2.93 -11.81 -18.24
CA ILE A 16 -4.25 -11.46 -18.83
C ILE A 16 -4.57 -12.40 -19.97
N TYR A 17 -3.57 -12.86 -20.70
CA TYR A 17 -3.76 -13.76 -21.83
C TYR A 17 -4.15 -15.16 -21.35
N GLU A 18 -3.58 -15.65 -20.25
CA GLU A 18 -3.99 -16.92 -19.65
C GLU A 18 -5.44 -16.87 -19.16
N ILE A 19 -5.86 -15.78 -18.54
CA ILE A 19 -7.24 -15.57 -18.10
C ILE A 19 -8.19 -15.46 -19.29
N ILE A 20 -7.79 -14.76 -20.35
CA ILE A 20 -8.56 -14.60 -21.57
C ILE A 20 -8.76 -15.96 -22.25
N ASP A 21 -7.70 -16.73 -22.41
CA ASP A 21 -7.74 -18.06 -23.04
C ASP A 21 -8.57 -19.04 -22.22
N LYS A 22 -8.40 -19.04 -20.91
CA LYS A 22 -9.08 -19.97 -20.00
C LYS A 22 -10.57 -19.70 -19.85
N TYR A 23 -10.99 -18.44 -19.88
CA TYR A 23 -12.38 -18.04 -19.62
C TYR A 23 -13.06 -17.39 -20.82
N GLY A 24 -12.40 -17.29 -21.97
CA GLY A 24 -12.93 -16.64 -23.17
C GLY A 24 -13.20 -15.15 -22.97
N LEU A 25 -12.52 -14.50 -22.03
CA LEU A 25 -12.71 -13.10 -21.72
C LEU A 25 -11.99 -12.22 -22.75
N LYS A 26 -12.59 -11.09 -23.09
CA LYS A 26 -11.92 -10.11 -23.93
C LYS A 26 -10.85 -9.37 -23.18
N PRO A 27 -9.76 -8.93 -23.83
CA PRO A 27 -8.71 -8.14 -23.21
C PRO A 27 -9.27 -6.95 -22.44
N MET A 28 -8.66 -6.64 -21.32
CA MET A 28 -9.18 -5.67 -20.37
C MET A 28 -9.30 -4.25 -20.94
N TYR A 29 -8.47 -3.87 -21.90
CA TYR A 29 -8.59 -2.58 -22.58
C TYR A 29 -9.93 -2.40 -23.31
N LEU A 30 -10.62 -3.48 -23.67
CA LEU A 30 -11.98 -3.43 -24.25
C LEU A 30 -13.03 -3.08 -23.21
N TYR A 31 -12.76 -3.33 -21.94
CA TYR A 31 -13.67 -3.00 -20.83
C TYR A 31 -13.37 -1.66 -20.19
N CYS A 32 -12.11 -1.19 -20.28
CA CYS A 32 -11.62 -0.01 -19.59
C CYS A 32 -11.33 1.17 -20.50
N GLY A 33 -11.58 1.05 -21.79
CA GLY A 33 -11.09 2.00 -22.79
C GLY A 33 -9.71 1.61 -23.28
N THR A 34 -8.86 2.57 -23.59
CA THR A 34 -7.49 2.33 -24.04
C THR A 34 -6.59 2.01 -22.84
N LYS A 35 -5.46 1.32 -23.09
CA LYS A 35 -4.44 1.01 -22.08
C LYS A 35 -3.99 2.27 -21.32
N ASP A 36 -3.97 3.42 -21.98
CA ASP A 36 -3.57 4.70 -21.42
C ASP A 36 -4.56 5.29 -20.41
N GLN A 37 -5.77 4.74 -20.31
CA GLN A 37 -6.81 5.15 -19.36
C GLN A 37 -6.84 4.28 -18.11
N PHE A 38 -5.98 3.30 -18.04
CA PHE A 38 -5.88 2.37 -16.92
C PHE A 38 -4.80 2.81 -15.96
N TYR A 39 -5.19 3.18 -14.74
CA TYR A 39 -4.27 3.62 -13.70
C TYR A 39 -4.33 2.71 -12.48
N SER A 40 -3.17 2.56 -11.83
CA SER A 40 -3.12 2.15 -10.45
C SER A 40 -3.18 3.40 -9.58
N GLU A 41 -4.12 3.47 -8.65
CA GLU A 41 -4.31 4.63 -7.79
C GLU A 41 -4.31 4.25 -6.32
N ILE A 42 -3.79 5.13 -5.48
CA ILE A 42 -3.91 5.01 -4.03
C ILE A 42 -5.32 5.48 -3.65
N VAL A 43 -6.09 4.62 -2.99
CA VAL A 43 -7.47 4.92 -2.55
C VAL A 43 -7.66 4.90 -1.05
N GLN A 44 -6.69 4.35 -0.34
CA GLN A 44 -6.64 4.36 1.13
C GLN A 44 -5.20 4.45 1.60
N TYR A 45 -4.96 5.19 2.65
CA TYR A 45 -3.66 5.26 3.31
C TYR A 45 -3.80 5.13 4.82
N GLY A 46 -2.75 4.59 5.44
CA GLY A 46 -2.58 4.55 6.88
C GLY A 46 -1.10 4.69 7.21
N MET A 47 -0.78 5.52 8.19
CA MET A 47 0.60 5.83 8.59
C MET A 47 0.67 6.01 10.10
N TYR A 48 1.78 5.58 10.69
CA TYR A 48 2.20 5.95 12.05
C TYR A 48 3.53 6.68 11.95
N ILE A 49 3.71 7.69 12.78
CA ILE A 49 4.99 8.37 13.00
C ILE A 49 5.47 8.01 14.39
N GLU A 50 6.67 7.48 14.47
CA GLU A 50 7.33 7.08 15.70
C GLU A 50 8.64 7.85 15.88
N ASP A 51 8.94 8.23 17.11
CA ASP A 51 10.22 8.85 17.47
C ASP A 51 11.32 7.79 17.70
N ASP A 52 12.56 8.24 17.91
CA ASP A 52 13.71 7.36 18.15
C ASP A 52 13.64 6.58 19.49
N ASN A 53 12.66 6.87 20.33
CA ASN A 53 12.42 6.14 21.59
C ASN A 53 11.30 5.09 21.46
N GLY A 54 10.72 4.92 20.27
CA GLY A 54 9.62 4.00 20.04
C GLY A 54 8.25 4.55 20.45
N ASN A 55 8.11 5.86 20.66
CA ASN A 55 6.80 6.45 20.96
C ASN A 55 6.10 6.87 19.67
N ILE A 56 4.83 6.47 19.54
CA ILE A 56 3.99 6.97 18.47
C ILE A 56 3.65 8.44 18.77
N ILE A 57 4.13 9.35 17.94
CA ILE A 57 3.94 10.80 18.09
C ILE A 57 2.85 11.37 17.18
N ASP A 58 2.51 10.67 16.11
CA ASP A 58 1.38 11.02 15.22
C ASP A 58 0.90 9.80 14.44
N SER A 59 -0.30 9.88 13.91
CA SER A 59 -0.87 8.90 12.99
C SER A 59 -1.80 9.56 11.99
N ALA A 60 -1.93 8.96 10.82
CA ALA A 60 -2.89 9.44 9.83
C ALA A 60 -3.46 8.29 9.01
N GLU A 61 -4.73 8.40 8.73
CA GLU A 61 -5.44 7.51 7.80
C GLU A 61 -6.42 8.29 6.94
N GLY A 62 -6.83 7.71 5.86
CA GLY A 62 -7.88 8.30 5.05
C GLY A 62 -8.14 7.55 3.76
N LEU A 63 -9.27 7.90 3.16
CA LEU A 63 -9.61 7.51 1.80
C LEU A 63 -9.21 8.62 0.83
N ILE A 64 -8.92 8.23 -0.40
CA ILE A 64 -8.61 9.14 -1.48
C ILE A 64 -9.58 8.86 -2.62
N ARG A 65 -10.28 9.90 -3.08
CA ARG A 65 -11.14 9.80 -4.25
C ARG A 65 -10.30 9.48 -5.48
N PRO A 66 -10.56 8.38 -6.19
CA PRO A 66 -9.82 8.07 -7.39
C PRO A 66 -10.12 9.05 -8.52
N LYS A 67 -9.11 9.33 -9.32
CA LYS A 67 -9.22 10.16 -10.53
C LYS A 67 -9.83 9.38 -11.69
N CYS A 68 -9.65 8.06 -11.71
CA CYS A 68 -10.14 7.19 -12.77
C CYS A 68 -11.67 7.20 -12.83
N LYS A 69 -12.22 7.65 -13.94
CA LYS A 69 -13.66 7.73 -14.18
C LYS A 69 -14.32 6.37 -14.51
N LEU A 70 -13.53 5.36 -14.82
CA LEU A 70 -14.02 4.03 -15.21
C LEU A 70 -14.58 3.22 -14.03
N GLY A 71 -14.48 3.77 -12.85
CA GLY A 71 -15.02 3.18 -11.64
C GLY A 71 -14.12 2.12 -11.04
N ILE A 72 -14.48 1.75 -9.84
CA ILE A 72 -13.80 0.76 -9.01
C ILE A 72 -14.61 -0.52 -9.10
N SER A 73 -13.95 -1.67 -9.25
CA SER A 73 -14.64 -2.94 -9.27
C SER A 73 -15.25 -3.27 -7.90
N ASP A 74 -16.42 -3.90 -7.89
CA ASP A 74 -17.08 -4.33 -6.66
C ASP A 74 -16.15 -5.23 -5.82
N ARG A 75 -15.40 -6.12 -6.47
CA ARG A 75 -14.37 -6.96 -5.81
C ARG A 75 -13.34 -6.14 -5.02
N MET A 76 -12.91 -4.98 -5.54
CA MET A 76 -11.96 -4.13 -4.82
C MET A 76 -12.61 -3.38 -3.67
N LEU A 77 -13.85 -2.96 -3.84
CA LEU A 77 -14.63 -2.35 -2.75
C LEU A 77 -14.83 -3.33 -1.60
N GLU A 78 -15.17 -4.58 -1.94
CA GLU A 78 -15.26 -5.67 -0.95
C GLU A 78 -13.91 -5.93 -0.28
N PHE A 79 -12.82 -5.99 -1.05
CA PHE A 79 -11.47 -6.24 -0.53
C PHE A 79 -10.99 -5.18 0.46
N ILE A 80 -11.31 -3.89 0.24
CA ILE A 80 -10.93 -2.81 1.15
C ILE A 80 -12.04 -2.46 2.14
N HIS A 81 -13.15 -3.19 2.15
CA HIS A 81 -14.33 -2.97 3.00
C HIS A 81 -14.88 -1.53 2.97
N VAL A 82 -14.89 -0.92 1.79
CA VAL A 82 -15.35 0.46 1.59
C VAL A 82 -16.48 0.51 0.56
N SER A 83 -17.58 1.19 0.89
CA SER A 83 -18.65 1.38 -0.08
C SER A 83 -18.23 2.34 -1.20
N LYS A 84 -18.78 2.12 -2.39
CA LYS A 84 -18.54 2.99 -3.55
C LYS A 84 -18.88 4.45 -3.24
N THR A 85 -20.01 4.70 -2.60
CA THR A 85 -20.44 6.04 -2.21
C THR A 85 -19.44 6.71 -1.28
N LYS A 86 -18.92 5.99 -0.28
CA LYS A 86 -17.91 6.53 0.65
C LYS A 86 -16.64 6.95 -0.10
N LEU A 87 -16.20 6.16 -1.08
CA LEU A 87 -15.01 6.44 -1.84
C LEU A 87 -15.22 7.58 -2.87
N GLU A 88 -16.40 7.67 -3.48
CA GLU A 88 -16.77 8.77 -4.38
C GLU A 88 -16.85 10.13 -3.69
N HIS A 89 -17.12 10.13 -2.38
CA HIS A 89 -17.16 11.35 -1.55
C HIS A 89 -15.88 11.56 -0.72
N ALA A 90 -14.88 10.71 -0.90
CA ALA A 90 -13.61 10.86 -0.22
C ALA A 90 -12.86 12.12 -0.66
N PRO A 91 -11.94 12.62 0.16
CA PRO A 91 -11.06 13.74 -0.19
C PRO A 91 -10.26 13.48 -1.46
N TYR A 92 -9.86 14.53 -2.11
CA TYR A 92 -8.96 14.43 -3.27
C TYR A 92 -7.52 14.09 -2.86
N TYR A 93 -6.77 13.55 -3.79
CA TYR A 93 -5.34 13.22 -3.61
C TYR A 93 -4.51 14.38 -3.03
N SER A 94 -4.89 15.62 -3.29
CA SER A 94 -4.21 16.82 -2.77
C SER A 94 -4.16 16.86 -1.24
N GLU A 95 -5.16 16.34 -0.53
CA GLU A 95 -5.15 16.33 0.93
C GLU A 95 -4.11 15.31 1.44
N PHE A 96 -4.11 14.11 0.90
CA PHE A 96 -3.07 13.12 1.20
C PHE A 96 -1.66 13.66 0.86
N TYR A 97 -1.50 14.25 -0.32
CA TYR A 97 -0.22 14.82 -0.75
C TYR A 97 0.28 15.90 0.21
N ASN A 98 -0.59 16.81 0.64
CA ASN A 98 -0.21 17.85 1.60
C ASN A 98 0.18 17.25 2.96
N LYS A 99 -0.58 16.27 3.46
CA LYS A 99 -0.26 15.55 4.69
C LYS A 99 1.12 14.88 4.61
N LEU A 100 1.38 14.15 3.52
CA LEU A 100 2.68 13.52 3.27
C LEU A 100 3.80 14.54 3.18
N LYS A 101 3.57 15.67 2.50
CA LYS A 101 4.52 16.76 2.38
C LYS A 101 4.85 17.37 3.75
N ASP A 102 3.85 17.58 4.60
CA ASP A 102 4.03 18.10 5.95
C ASP A 102 4.88 17.12 6.77
N TYR A 103 4.59 15.83 6.74
CA TYR A 103 5.40 14.83 7.43
C TYR A 103 6.84 14.80 6.95
N MET A 104 7.07 14.82 5.63
CA MET A 104 8.42 14.88 5.06
C MET A 104 9.16 16.16 5.43
N THR A 105 8.44 17.27 5.60
CA THR A 105 9.04 18.57 5.96
C THR A 105 9.39 18.66 7.44
N PHE A 106 8.47 18.23 8.32
CA PHE A 106 8.64 18.40 9.76
C PHE A 106 9.47 17.28 10.40
N TYR A 107 9.23 16.04 10.02
CA TYR A 107 9.88 14.89 10.65
C TYR A 107 11.04 14.32 9.85
N GLN A 108 11.09 14.56 8.53
CA GLN A 108 12.09 13.98 7.62
C GLN A 108 12.27 12.47 7.83
N PRO A 109 11.19 11.69 7.90
CA PRO A 109 11.23 10.32 8.37
C PRO A 109 11.90 9.38 7.38
N THR A 110 12.42 8.28 7.89
CA THR A 110 12.59 7.04 7.12
C THR A 110 11.24 6.34 7.03
N ILE A 111 10.80 5.98 5.83
CA ILE A 111 9.49 5.37 5.59
C ILE A 111 9.66 3.86 5.46
N TYR A 112 9.21 3.11 6.46
CA TYR A 112 9.20 1.66 6.42
C TYR A 112 7.92 1.16 5.73
N VAL A 113 8.08 0.22 4.81
CA VAL A 113 6.99 -0.36 4.02
C VAL A 113 7.12 -1.87 3.92
N TRP A 114 6.00 -2.57 3.73
CA TRP A 114 6.00 -4.00 3.49
C TRP A 114 6.03 -4.29 1.99
N GLY A 115 7.24 -4.47 1.46
CA GLY A 115 7.45 -4.67 0.02
C GLY A 115 7.79 -3.37 -0.73
N LYS A 116 7.64 -3.41 -2.04
CA LYS A 116 8.02 -2.30 -2.93
C LYS A 116 6.84 -1.48 -3.48
N ASN A 117 5.62 -1.99 -3.31
CA ASN A 117 4.46 -1.43 -4.00
C ASN A 117 4.11 -0.03 -3.52
N ASP A 118 4.20 0.25 -2.22
CA ASP A 118 3.88 1.57 -1.65
C ASP A 118 4.72 2.67 -2.30
N TYR A 119 6.03 2.46 -2.37
CA TYR A 119 6.92 3.40 -3.04
C TYR A 119 6.55 3.60 -4.51
N LEU A 120 6.34 2.50 -5.26
CA LEU A 120 6.02 2.57 -6.69
C LEU A 120 4.71 3.33 -6.94
N MET A 121 3.73 3.15 -6.05
CA MET A 121 2.43 3.81 -6.18
C MET A 121 2.50 5.30 -5.84
N ILE A 122 3.30 5.68 -4.86
CA ILE A 122 3.55 7.10 -4.55
C ILE A 122 4.24 7.77 -5.76
N ASP A 123 5.27 7.17 -6.34
CA ASP A 123 5.97 7.70 -7.51
C ASP A 123 5.05 7.83 -8.73
N LYS A 124 4.24 6.81 -9.01
CA LYS A 124 3.22 6.86 -10.06
C LYS A 124 2.18 7.96 -9.80
N SER A 125 1.77 8.15 -8.54
CA SER A 125 0.79 9.17 -8.17
C SER A 125 1.31 10.59 -8.40
N TYR A 126 2.56 10.88 -8.13
CA TYR A 126 3.14 12.21 -8.46
C TYR A 126 2.98 12.54 -9.94
N LYS A 127 3.23 11.58 -10.81
CA LYS A 127 3.06 11.73 -12.27
C LYS A 127 1.60 11.86 -12.66
N LEU A 128 0.73 11.00 -12.12
CA LEU A 128 -0.70 11.00 -12.41
C LEU A 128 -1.38 12.33 -12.03
N TYR A 129 -1.01 12.87 -10.89
CA TYR A 129 -1.60 14.12 -10.37
C TYR A 129 -0.81 15.38 -10.74
N ASN A 130 0.30 15.22 -11.49
CA ASN A 130 1.18 16.29 -11.91
C ASN A 130 1.65 17.20 -10.76
N VAL A 131 2.14 16.57 -9.69
CA VAL A 131 2.69 17.26 -8.51
C VAL A 131 4.18 16.95 -8.35
N LYS A 132 4.90 17.83 -7.67
CA LYS A 132 6.34 17.62 -7.41
C LYS A 132 6.53 16.48 -6.39
N PRO A 133 7.46 15.55 -6.60
CA PRO A 133 7.80 14.56 -5.60
C PRO A 133 8.21 15.21 -4.27
N VAL A 134 7.63 14.70 -3.16
CA VAL A 134 8.03 15.06 -1.79
C VAL A 134 8.78 13.94 -1.10
N THR A 135 8.83 12.76 -1.72
CA THR A 135 9.63 11.60 -1.30
C THR A 135 10.52 11.14 -2.45
N GLU A 136 11.64 10.50 -2.12
CA GLU A 136 12.55 9.85 -3.04
C GLU A 136 12.71 8.37 -2.65
N ARG A 137 13.21 7.53 -3.55
CA ARG A 137 13.44 6.10 -3.27
C ARG A 137 14.28 5.87 -1.99
N LYS A 138 15.25 6.73 -1.70
CA LYS A 138 16.10 6.65 -0.51
C LYS A 138 15.36 6.84 0.81
N ASN A 139 14.18 7.48 0.79
CA ASN A 139 13.35 7.64 1.98
C ASN A 139 12.66 6.33 2.41
N PHE A 140 12.61 5.32 1.53
CA PHE A 140 11.87 4.09 1.75
C PHE A 140 12.77 2.92 2.10
N VAL A 141 12.40 2.22 3.15
CA VAL A 141 13.00 0.95 3.59
C VAL A 141 11.99 -0.17 3.41
N ASN A 142 12.32 -1.15 2.60
CA ASN A 142 11.51 -2.36 2.44
C ASN A 142 11.83 -3.33 3.58
N LEU A 143 11.01 -3.33 4.62
CA LEU A 143 11.17 -4.16 5.81
C LEU A 143 11.14 -5.65 5.47
N MET A 144 10.20 -6.08 4.60
CA MET A 144 10.13 -7.47 4.13
C MET A 144 11.49 -7.93 3.55
N GLN A 145 12.13 -7.10 2.73
CA GLN A 145 13.40 -7.47 2.12
C GLN A 145 14.54 -7.59 3.13
N ILE A 146 14.56 -6.73 4.14
CA ILE A 146 15.55 -6.82 5.24
C ILE A 146 15.38 -8.13 6.00
N ILE A 147 14.16 -8.44 6.42
CA ILE A 147 13.83 -9.68 7.14
C ILE A 147 14.17 -10.92 6.29
N LYS A 148 13.80 -10.91 5.01
CA LYS A 148 14.16 -11.99 4.07
C LYS A 148 15.67 -12.21 3.99
N ASN A 149 16.44 -11.13 3.88
CA ASN A 149 17.90 -11.22 3.80
C ASN A 149 18.48 -11.79 5.09
N TYR A 150 17.97 -11.36 6.24
CA TYR A 150 18.44 -11.83 7.55
C TYR A 150 18.23 -13.34 7.75
N TYR A 151 17.06 -13.84 7.35
CA TYR A 151 16.72 -15.27 7.45
C TYR A 151 17.09 -16.12 6.22
N GLY A 152 17.66 -15.55 5.18
CA GLY A 152 18.00 -16.25 3.94
C GLY A 152 16.80 -16.73 3.12
N ILE A 153 15.65 -16.06 3.25
CA ILE A 153 14.40 -16.43 2.57
C ILE A 153 14.39 -15.91 1.14
N LYS A 154 14.16 -16.80 0.16
CA LYS A 154 14.16 -16.43 -1.25
C LYS A 154 12.83 -15.82 -1.71
N ASN A 155 11.72 -16.42 -1.30
CA ASN A 155 10.38 -15.99 -1.73
C ASN A 155 9.88 -14.82 -0.89
N ASP A 156 8.97 -14.03 -1.44
CA ASP A 156 8.30 -12.97 -0.69
C ASP A 156 7.38 -13.59 0.37
N ILE A 157 7.30 -12.95 1.53
CA ILE A 157 6.49 -13.38 2.66
C ILE A 157 5.39 -12.37 2.93
N GLY A 158 4.21 -12.87 3.29
CA GLY A 158 3.11 -12.02 3.72
C GLY A 158 3.42 -11.33 5.06
N LEU A 159 2.82 -10.16 5.28
CA LEU A 159 3.01 -9.40 6.52
C LEU A 159 2.66 -10.23 7.76
N TYR A 160 1.54 -10.94 7.72
CA TYR A 160 1.07 -11.76 8.85
C TYR A 160 1.95 -13.01 9.06
N ALA A 161 2.50 -13.59 8.00
CA ALA A 161 3.45 -14.70 8.12
C ALA A 161 4.79 -14.27 8.77
N ALA A 162 5.13 -12.99 8.71
CA ALA A 162 6.31 -12.48 9.39
C ALA A 162 6.22 -12.55 10.93
N PHE A 163 5.02 -12.46 11.51
CA PHE A 163 4.83 -12.66 12.95
C PHE A 163 5.25 -14.06 13.37
N GLU A 164 4.78 -15.08 12.65
CA GLU A 164 5.14 -16.47 12.94
C GLU A 164 6.65 -16.71 12.79
N LEU A 165 7.26 -16.14 11.74
CA LEU A 165 8.70 -16.20 11.53
C LEU A 165 9.50 -15.61 12.70
N LEU A 166 8.99 -14.54 13.31
CA LEU A 166 9.58 -13.85 14.46
C LEU A 166 9.15 -14.45 15.82
N GLY A 167 8.46 -15.60 15.81
CA GLY A 167 8.02 -16.31 17.01
C GLY A 167 6.85 -15.63 17.75
N ALA A 168 6.13 -14.74 17.09
CA ALA A 168 4.98 -14.05 17.63
C ALA A 168 3.67 -14.54 16.95
N LYS A 169 2.54 -14.30 17.61
CA LYS A 169 1.23 -14.55 17.01
C LYS A 169 0.80 -13.30 16.26
N PRO A 170 0.27 -13.44 15.03
CA PRO A 170 -0.33 -12.31 14.34
C PRO A 170 -1.53 -11.76 15.15
N PRO A 171 -1.91 -10.50 14.93
CA PRO A 171 -3.12 -9.95 15.53
C PRO A 171 -4.32 -10.89 15.33
N LEU A 172 -5.17 -11.02 16.37
CA LEU A 172 -6.34 -11.91 16.34
C LEU A 172 -7.41 -11.51 15.32
N VAL A 173 -7.30 -10.32 14.77
CA VAL A 173 -8.21 -9.83 13.73
C VAL A 173 -7.73 -10.37 12.38
N GLU A 174 -8.63 -11.03 11.64
CA GLU A 174 -8.34 -11.38 10.26
C GLU A 174 -7.87 -10.14 9.49
N GLN A 175 -6.92 -10.32 8.58
CA GLN A 175 -6.42 -9.22 7.76
C GLN A 175 -7.58 -8.60 6.97
N ASP A 176 -8.08 -7.47 7.43
CA ASP A 176 -9.20 -6.74 6.83
C ASP A 176 -8.77 -5.82 5.68
N HIS A 177 -7.46 -5.83 5.37
CA HIS A 177 -6.86 -4.97 4.35
C HIS A 177 -7.12 -3.46 4.56
N ASN A 178 -7.40 -3.05 5.79
CA ASN A 178 -7.40 -1.65 6.17
C ASN A 178 -5.97 -1.12 6.23
N ALA A 179 -5.70 0.01 5.57
CA ALA A 179 -4.35 0.53 5.45
C ALA A 179 -3.72 0.92 6.80
N LEU A 180 -4.51 1.40 7.77
CA LEU A 180 -4.00 1.73 9.10
C LEU A 180 -3.69 0.46 9.91
N HIS A 181 -4.52 -0.57 9.81
CA HIS A 181 -4.25 -1.86 10.46
C HIS A 181 -3.01 -2.55 9.89
N ASP A 182 -2.83 -2.52 8.57
CA ASP A 182 -1.61 -3.03 7.95
C ASP A 182 -0.38 -2.19 8.35
N ALA A 183 -0.53 -0.87 8.53
CA ALA A 183 0.56 -0.03 9.05
C ALA A 183 0.91 -0.38 10.50
N ALA A 184 -0.09 -0.60 11.36
CA ALA A 184 0.11 -1.05 12.74
C ALA A 184 0.83 -2.40 12.79
N ALA A 185 0.37 -3.37 11.99
CA ALA A 185 1.02 -4.68 11.89
C ALA A 185 2.47 -4.57 11.36
N THR A 186 2.73 -3.68 10.40
CA THR A 186 4.10 -3.43 9.91
C THR A 186 5.00 -2.85 11.01
N LEU A 187 4.48 -1.93 11.82
CA LEU A 187 5.19 -1.35 12.95
C LEU A 187 5.52 -2.42 14.02
N GLU A 188 4.54 -3.26 14.36
CA GLU A 188 4.75 -4.35 15.31
C GLU A 188 5.80 -5.35 14.82
N VAL A 189 5.76 -5.73 13.53
CA VAL A 189 6.79 -6.58 12.92
C VAL A 189 8.16 -5.90 12.95
N PHE A 190 8.24 -4.59 12.75
CA PHE A 190 9.48 -3.84 12.87
C PHE A 190 10.07 -3.98 14.29
N HIS A 191 9.29 -3.76 15.35
CA HIS A 191 9.75 -3.90 16.72
C HIS A 191 10.14 -5.34 17.10
N LEU A 192 9.36 -6.32 16.64
CA LEU A 192 9.71 -7.73 16.83
C LEU A 192 11.05 -8.06 16.19
N PHE A 193 11.30 -7.56 15.00
CA PHE A 193 12.55 -7.78 14.28
C PHE A 193 13.72 -7.02 14.93
N GLU A 194 13.50 -5.79 15.36
CA GLU A 194 14.50 -5.01 16.09
C GLU A 194 14.92 -5.73 17.39
N ASN A 195 13.96 -6.26 18.13
CA ASN A 195 14.23 -7.07 19.31
C ASN A 195 15.01 -8.35 18.98
N GLU A 196 14.76 -8.96 17.82
CA GLU A 196 15.46 -10.17 17.38
C GLU A 196 16.94 -9.91 17.07
N ILE A 197 17.24 -8.81 16.39
CA ILE A 197 18.63 -8.48 16.02
C ILE A 197 19.46 -7.94 17.18
N ASN A 198 18.84 -7.54 18.28
CA ASN A 198 19.49 -7.02 19.48
C ASN A 198 19.73 -8.11 20.57
N LYS A 199 19.37 -9.37 20.28
CA LYS A 199 19.67 -10.53 21.15
C LYS A 199 21.10 -11.01 20.97
#